data_f64e1357059111dc4943e2bc96f38772
#
_entry.id   f64e1357059111dc4943e2bc96f38772
#
_cell.length_a   1.000
_cell.length_b   1.000
_cell.length_c   1.000
_cell.angle_alpha   90.00
_cell.angle_beta   90.00
_cell.angle_gamma   90.00
#
_symmetry.space_group_name_H-M   'P 1'
#
loop_
_entity.id
_entity.type
_entity.pdbx_description
1 polymer ?
#
loop_
_entity_poly.entity_id
_entity_poly.type
_entity_poly.pdbx_seq_one_letter_code
_entity_poly.pdbx_strand_id
1 'polypeptide(L)'
;MDLALRQLLTERFPGAVVCREPDGLPRHPDLVILSLASASDSDGLREQLERLQERWRPAPLLLHLDAAGRMGRDGLLALPVQGLLVAAEPEALVEAATTLLAGGRDVRLPASVGATSRSTAPRPQGSRPASTGLARRLLDSALQQIETDLALISRLLDPPPSSRLLRLLLEGRCRELLMARDWVRWLWAPMAMAWGADDPDAASTASGAEVTALAIRLPGRDAGSIWQSLRQRLEAASREELINNTGQLLALEGLHPGRRMDLLEALLEQLDGVLTRLRADGLRGEELELRWQALQGEVQDAALRRVAGAYVRLPREGALEPVAPRLLRPGRPVPDLSPWSPSLRMLGPLVRSEPLLVDGQLLPPDDPRALLHLESLVSDWMLRTAEGLSGEILAACGDWPELRRYLLARELLATRSLERLRNRLNNRDRWFGLIERPLQLYESRRDLLCLQAGAIQPLRLTEARDQELRQLRGLPLLVTLALEARDAIAPQLRALLRRVGDVLVVLLTQVIGRGIGLIGRGILQGMGRSLSRP
;
A
#
# COMPACT_ATOMS: atom_id res chain seq x y z
N MET A 1 -2.19 -0.96 39.07
CA MET A 1 -0.73 -0.96 38.89
C MET A 1 -0.13 -1.88 39.95
N ASP A 2 0.42 -2.99 39.51
CA ASP A 2 0.88 -4.08 40.37
C ASP A 2 2.09 -3.69 41.23
N LEU A 3 2.19 -4.32 42.42
CA LEU A 3 3.34 -4.23 43.32
C LEU A 3 4.65 -4.55 42.55
N ALA A 4 4.59 -5.49 41.61
CA ALA A 4 5.70 -5.88 40.74
C ALA A 4 6.23 -4.73 39.87
N LEU A 5 5.34 -3.94 39.28
CA LEU A 5 5.74 -2.80 38.46
C LEU A 5 6.43 -1.70 39.31
N ARG A 6 5.94 -1.50 40.51
CA ARG A 6 6.53 -0.54 41.45
C ARG A 6 7.93 -0.98 41.89
N GLN A 7 8.12 -2.27 42.13
CA GLN A 7 9.43 -2.85 42.41
C GLN A 7 10.41 -2.67 41.23
N LEU A 8 10.00 -3.03 40.02
CA LEU A 8 10.83 -2.86 38.82
C LEU A 8 11.22 -1.41 38.54
N LEU A 9 10.29 -0.46 38.74
CA LEU A 9 10.60 0.97 38.58
C LEU A 9 11.58 1.44 39.66
N THR A 10 11.44 0.99 40.91
CA THR A 10 12.33 1.36 42.02
C THR A 10 13.72 0.75 41.85
N GLU A 11 13.81 -0.48 41.35
CA GLU A 11 15.10 -1.14 41.05
C GLU A 11 15.84 -0.46 39.89
N ARG A 12 15.13 -0.04 38.87
CA ARG A 12 15.74 0.56 37.69
C ARG A 12 16.09 2.03 37.87
N PHE A 13 15.32 2.75 38.70
CA PHE A 13 15.51 4.16 39.00
C PHE A 13 15.78 4.34 40.49
N PRO A 14 17.00 4.09 40.98
CA PRO A 14 17.34 4.23 42.39
C PRO A 14 17.15 5.69 42.82
N GLY A 15 16.28 5.92 43.81
CA GLY A 15 15.91 7.26 44.28
C GLY A 15 14.63 7.83 43.68
N ALA A 16 13.94 7.13 42.77
CA ALA A 16 12.65 7.57 42.31
C ALA A 16 11.56 7.39 43.36
N VAL A 17 10.73 8.40 43.52
CA VAL A 17 9.54 8.37 44.40
C VAL A 17 8.32 8.03 43.52
N VAL A 18 7.77 6.83 43.69
CA VAL A 18 6.58 6.40 42.98
C VAL A 18 5.34 6.66 43.84
N CYS A 19 4.56 7.67 43.50
CA CYS A 19 3.31 8.02 44.14
C CYS A 19 2.10 7.54 43.36
N ARG A 20 1.06 7.07 44.05
CA ARG A 20 -0.19 6.60 43.46
C ARG A 20 -1.27 7.68 43.40
N GLU A 21 -1.22 8.62 44.31
CA GLU A 21 -2.17 9.72 44.41
C GLU A 21 -1.49 11.05 44.20
N PRO A 22 -2.12 11.99 43.48
CA PRO A 22 -1.53 13.28 43.16
C PRO A 22 -1.23 14.18 44.38
N ASP A 23 -1.94 13.95 45.50
CA ASP A 23 -1.82 14.80 46.72
C ASP A 23 -0.58 14.48 47.54
N GLY A 24 0.16 13.42 47.25
CA GLY A 24 1.39 13.02 47.93
C GLY A 24 2.69 13.48 47.25
N LEU A 25 2.63 14.24 46.16
CA LEU A 25 3.82 14.64 45.40
C LEU A 25 4.45 15.93 45.96
N PRO A 26 5.72 15.89 46.38
CA PRO A 26 6.41 17.07 46.90
C PRO A 26 6.80 18.09 45.82
N ARG A 27 6.78 17.70 44.54
CA ARG A 27 7.17 18.52 43.37
C ARG A 27 6.40 18.06 42.14
N HIS A 28 6.52 18.76 41.00
CA HIS A 28 6.05 18.29 39.71
C HIS A 28 6.68 16.92 39.37
N PRO A 29 5.89 15.96 38.88
CA PRO A 29 6.43 14.67 38.48
C PRO A 29 7.32 14.79 37.26
N ASP A 30 8.35 13.94 37.15
CA ASP A 30 9.20 13.83 35.98
C ASP A 30 8.53 12.96 34.90
N LEU A 31 7.59 12.09 35.27
CA LEU A 31 6.83 11.21 34.39
C LEU A 31 5.46 10.88 35.00
N VAL A 32 4.42 10.90 34.19
CA VAL A 32 3.06 10.47 34.56
C VAL A 32 2.72 9.18 33.85
N ILE A 33 2.34 8.14 34.59
CA ILE A 33 1.91 6.83 34.02
C ILE A 33 0.43 6.65 34.32
N LEU A 34 -0.38 6.53 33.26
CA LEU A 34 -1.78 6.17 33.35
C LEU A 34 -1.97 4.72 32.88
N SER A 35 -2.46 3.84 33.77
CA SER A 35 -2.74 2.45 33.42
C SER A 35 -4.25 2.23 33.42
N LEU A 36 -4.79 1.69 32.34
CA LEU A 36 -6.20 1.39 32.13
C LEU A 36 -6.35 -0.04 31.60
N ALA A 37 -7.40 -0.72 32.03
CA ALA A 37 -7.68 -2.09 31.55
C ALA A 37 -8.03 -2.12 30.06
N SER A 38 -8.74 -1.11 29.53
CA SER A 38 -9.05 -0.99 28.11
C SER A 38 -9.50 0.43 27.74
N ALA A 39 -9.34 0.78 26.47
CA ALA A 39 -9.87 2.00 25.89
C ALA A 39 -11.31 1.78 25.40
N SER A 40 -12.31 2.16 26.20
CA SER A 40 -13.74 1.90 25.88
C SER A 40 -14.40 3.05 25.13
N ASP A 41 -13.98 4.29 25.36
CA ASP A 41 -14.52 5.51 24.75
C ASP A 41 -13.37 6.40 24.29
N SER A 42 -13.37 6.73 22.98
CA SER A 42 -12.29 7.53 22.36
C SER A 42 -12.28 8.97 22.83
N ASP A 43 -13.47 9.59 22.92
CA ASP A 43 -13.58 11.03 23.17
C ASP A 43 -13.38 11.34 24.64
N GLY A 44 -13.98 10.54 25.53
CA GLY A 44 -13.79 10.66 26.97
C GLY A 44 -12.34 10.40 27.40
N LEU A 45 -11.69 9.40 26.81
CA LEU A 45 -10.27 9.12 27.09
C LEU A 45 -9.37 10.27 26.62
N ARG A 46 -9.62 10.80 25.42
CA ARG A 46 -8.86 11.94 24.88
C ARG A 46 -8.97 13.15 25.77
N GLU A 47 -10.17 13.54 26.18
CA GLU A 47 -10.41 14.66 27.07
C GLU A 47 -9.72 14.46 28.43
N GLN A 48 -9.75 13.24 28.97
CA GLN A 48 -9.04 12.90 30.21
C GLN A 48 -7.53 13.05 30.07
N LEU A 49 -6.95 12.59 28.97
CA LEU A 49 -5.53 12.69 28.68
C LEU A 49 -5.09 14.14 28.48
N GLU A 50 -5.89 14.97 27.80
CA GLU A 50 -5.64 16.40 27.60
C GLU A 50 -5.63 17.13 28.95
N ARG A 51 -6.61 16.87 29.83
CA ARG A 51 -6.63 17.43 31.21
C ARG A 51 -5.43 17.01 32.05
N LEU A 52 -5.02 15.75 31.98
CA LEU A 52 -3.82 15.27 32.69
C LEU A 52 -2.57 15.93 32.16
N GLN A 53 -2.46 16.08 30.84
CA GLN A 53 -1.31 16.72 30.21
C GLN A 53 -1.21 18.22 30.55
N GLU A 54 -2.34 18.92 30.58
CA GLU A 54 -2.38 20.33 31.04
C GLU A 54 -1.99 20.47 32.51
N ARG A 55 -2.49 19.60 33.38
CA ARG A 55 -2.24 19.63 34.82
C ARG A 55 -0.76 19.40 35.17
N TRP A 56 -0.10 18.47 34.42
CA TRP A 56 1.24 18.01 34.78
C TRP A 56 2.35 18.46 33.82
N ARG A 57 2.09 19.44 32.96
CA ARG A 57 3.13 20.01 32.09
C ARG A 57 4.35 20.48 32.91
N PRO A 58 5.61 20.20 32.49
CA PRO A 58 6.06 19.61 31.24
C PRO A 58 6.24 18.07 31.25
N ALA A 59 5.79 17.35 32.28
CA ALA A 59 6.01 15.93 32.43
C ALA A 59 5.42 15.13 31.25
N PRO A 60 6.16 14.18 30.64
CA PRO A 60 5.63 13.31 29.63
C PRO A 60 4.58 12.33 30.19
N LEU A 61 3.58 11.99 29.39
CA LEU A 61 2.50 11.08 29.74
C LEU A 61 2.69 9.73 29.05
N LEU A 62 2.76 8.66 29.85
CA LEU A 62 2.77 7.27 29.38
C LEU A 62 1.42 6.62 29.64
N LEU A 63 0.73 6.22 28.56
CA LEU A 63 -0.51 5.46 28.63
C LEU A 63 -0.20 3.97 28.48
N HIS A 64 -0.57 3.18 29.46
CA HIS A 64 -0.53 1.72 29.42
C HIS A 64 -1.95 1.17 29.38
N LEU A 65 -2.26 0.33 28.38
CA LEU A 65 -3.54 -0.34 28.20
C LEU A 65 -3.31 -1.86 28.25
N ASP A 66 -4.07 -2.58 29.08
CA ASP A 66 -4.00 -4.05 29.09
C ASP A 66 -4.62 -4.63 27.81
N ALA A 67 -5.58 -3.90 27.21
CA ALA A 67 -6.17 -4.24 25.91
C ALA A 67 -6.56 -2.98 25.13
N ALA A 68 -6.50 -3.04 23.81
CA ALA A 68 -6.91 -1.92 22.93
C ALA A 68 -8.40 -1.55 23.03
N GLY A 69 -9.23 -2.45 23.58
CA GLY A 69 -10.66 -2.25 23.67
C GLY A 69 -11.33 -2.19 22.29
N ARG A 70 -12.20 -1.19 22.09
CA ARG A 70 -12.88 -0.94 20.81
C ARG A 70 -12.17 0.05 19.92
N MET A 71 -11.06 0.62 20.37
CA MET A 71 -10.32 1.64 19.66
C MET A 71 -9.45 1.00 18.57
N GLY A 72 -9.59 1.46 17.33
CA GLY A 72 -8.73 1.04 16.24
C GLY A 72 -7.32 1.63 16.34
N ARG A 73 -6.39 1.10 15.53
CA ARG A 73 -4.98 1.53 15.50
C ARG A 73 -4.84 3.05 15.31
N ASP A 74 -5.58 3.63 14.35
CA ASP A 74 -5.52 5.06 14.05
C ASP A 74 -6.01 5.92 15.21
N GLY A 75 -7.07 5.48 15.90
CA GLY A 75 -7.59 6.14 17.10
C GLY A 75 -6.57 6.15 18.25
N LEU A 76 -5.88 5.03 18.47
CA LEU A 76 -4.82 4.93 19.48
C LEU A 76 -3.62 5.81 19.15
N LEU A 77 -3.19 5.85 17.89
CA LEU A 77 -2.08 6.70 17.44
C LEU A 77 -2.41 8.20 17.47
N ALA A 78 -3.69 8.56 17.47
CA ALA A 78 -4.15 9.95 17.55
C ALA A 78 -4.26 10.48 18.99
N LEU A 79 -4.01 9.64 20.02
CA LEU A 79 -4.05 10.07 21.41
C LEU A 79 -2.90 11.04 21.74
N PRO A 80 -3.16 12.09 22.53
CA PRO A 80 -2.18 13.12 22.88
C PRO A 80 -1.24 12.61 23.99
N VAL A 81 -0.46 11.55 23.73
CA VAL A 81 0.47 10.96 24.68
C VAL A 81 1.87 10.80 24.08
N GLN A 82 2.90 10.88 24.88
CA GLN A 82 4.28 10.69 24.45
C GLN A 82 4.66 9.20 24.45
N GLY A 83 4.07 8.42 25.36
CA GLY A 83 4.22 6.97 25.41
C GLY A 83 2.88 6.25 25.32
N LEU A 84 2.82 5.19 24.53
CA LEU A 84 1.63 4.34 24.38
C LEU A 84 2.05 2.87 24.32
N LEU A 85 1.62 2.12 25.31
CA LEU A 85 1.87 0.67 25.38
C LEU A 85 0.54 -0.06 25.47
N VAL A 86 0.32 -1.02 24.58
CA VAL A 86 -0.90 -1.87 24.57
C VAL A 86 -0.50 -3.32 24.71
N ALA A 87 -1.04 -4.02 25.70
CA ALA A 87 -0.74 -5.40 26.04
C ALA A 87 0.79 -5.66 26.17
N ALA A 88 1.51 -4.71 26.76
CA ALA A 88 2.96 -4.76 26.89
C ALA A 88 3.38 -5.40 28.22
N GLU A 89 4.52 -6.08 28.18
CA GLU A 89 5.14 -6.66 29.39
C GLU A 89 5.72 -5.56 30.31
N PRO A 90 5.86 -5.82 31.61
CA PRO A 90 6.36 -4.83 32.58
C PRO A 90 7.76 -4.26 32.24
N GLU A 91 8.62 -5.06 31.61
CA GLU A 91 9.95 -4.64 31.15
C GLU A 91 9.87 -3.57 30.07
N ALA A 92 8.94 -3.71 29.12
CA ALA A 92 8.68 -2.74 28.07
C ALA A 92 8.23 -1.38 28.63
N LEU A 93 7.51 -1.39 29.76
CA LEU A 93 7.09 -0.17 30.43
C LEU A 93 8.27 0.57 31.06
N VAL A 94 9.23 -0.14 31.65
CA VAL A 94 10.47 0.45 32.19
C VAL A 94 11.33 1.05 31.07
N GLU A 95 11.43 0.36 29.95
CA GLU A 95 12.14 0.88 28.77
C GLU A 95 11.48 2.14 28.19
N ALA A 96 10.15 2.14 28.10
CA ALA A 96 9.39 3.30 27.65
C ALA A 96 9.56 4.47 28.61
N ALA A 97 9.51 4.23 29.93
CA ALA A 97 9.77 5.26 30.94
C ALA A 97 11.17 5.87 30.78
N THR A 98 12.19 5.04 30.54
CA THR A 98 13.56 5.53 30.30
C THR A 98 13.64 6.41 29.05
N THR A 99 12.98 6.00 27.97
CA THR A 99 12.94 6.76 26.71
C THR A 99 12.22 8.10 26.88
N LEU A 100 11.11 8.12 27.62
CA LEU A 100 10.32 9.33 27.86
C LEU A 100 11.06 10.33 28.79
N LEU A 101 11.74 9.85 29.81
CA LEU A 101 12.57 10.69 30.70
C LEU A 101 13.75 11.33 29.94
N ALA A 102 14.27 10.67 28.91
CA ALA A 102 15.26 11.23 27.99
C ALA A 102 14.67 12.24 26.98
N GLY A 103 13.35 12.51 27.05
CA GLY A 103 12.66 13.42 26.13
C GLY A 103 12.19 12.77 24.82
N GLY A 104 12.35 11.47 24.68
CA GLY A 104 11.95 10.69 23.52
C GLY A 104 10.46 10.33 23.46
N ARG A 105 10.12 9.35 22.63
CA ARG A 105 8.76 8.80 22.47
C ARG A 105 8.84 7.27 22.31
N ASP A 106 7.89 6.53 22.90
CA ASP A 106 7.78 5.07 22.74
C ASP A 106 6.32 4.68 22.53
N VAL A 107 6.03 4.02 21.39
CA VAL A 107 4.69 3.53 21.04
C VAL A 107 4.78 2.07 20.62
N ARG A 108 4.04 1.18 21.32
CA ARG A 108 4.01 -0.26 21.03
C ARG A 108 2.57 -0.76 20.98
N LEU A 109 2.19 -1.28 19.81
CA LEU A 109 0.87 -1.84 19.56
C LEU A 109 1.04 -3.29 19.08
N PRO A 110 0.34 -4.28 19.67
CA PRO A 110 0.36 -5.66 19.18
C PRO A 110 -0.36 -5.78 17.82
N ALA A 111 -0.05 -6.81 17.08
CA ALA A 111 -0.67 -7.09 15.77
C ALA A 111 -2.21 -7.19 15.83
N SER A 112 -2.76 -7.64 16.96
CA SER A 112 -4.20 -7.77 17.16
C SER A 112 -4.98 -6.45 17.14
N VAL A 113 -4.35 -5.31 17.34
CA VAL A 113 -5.02 -3.99 17.36
C VAL A 113 -5.50 -3.54 15.97
N GLY A 114 -4.96 -4.07 14.90
CA GLY A 114 -5.44 -3.79 13.54
C GLY A 114 -6.57 -4.71 13.08
N ALA A 115 -6.75 -5.84 13.77
CA ALA A 115 -7.78 -6.84 13.49
C ALA A 115 -9.06 -6.52 14.27
N THR A 116 -9.57 -5.30 14.23
CA THR A 116 -10.87 -5.02 14.83
C THR A 116 -11.92 -5.87 14.15
N SER A 117 -12.36 -6.88 14.88
CA SER A 117 -13.57 -7.63 14.64
C SER A 117 -14.66 -6.65 14.19
N ARG A 118 -14.98 -6.68 12.91
CA ARG A 118 -16.25 -6.10 12.46
C ARG A 118 -17.31 -6.82 13.29
N SER A 119 -17.76 -6.16 14.35
CA SER A 119 -18.94 -6.57 15.08
C SER A 119 -20.02 -6.84 14.06
N THR A 120 -20.40 -8.10 13.93
CA THR A 120 -21.61 -8.54 13.26
C THR A 120 -22.81 -8.05 14.07
N ALA A 121 -23.01 -6.73 14.13
CA ALA A 121 -24.30 -6.18 14.41
C ALA A 121 -25.17 -6.41 13.16
N PRO A 122 -26.35 -7.06 13.29
CA PRO A 122 -27.25 -7.22 12.17
C PRO A 122 -27.69 -5.83 11.70
N ARG A 123 -27.11 -5.37 10.60
CA ARG A 123 -27.54 -4.15 9.91
C ARG A 123 -28.92 -4.43 9.35
N PRO A 124 -29.93 -3.57 9.55
CA PRO A 124 -31.23 -3.75 8.93
C PRO A 124 -31.02 -3.86 7.42
N GLN A 125 -31.50 -4.96 6.87
CA GLN A 125 -31.51 -5.22 5.43
C GLN A 125 -32.37 -4.17 4.73
N GLY A 126 -31.77 -3.02 4.40
CA GLY A 126 -32.31 -2.12 3.41
C GLY A 126 -32.24 -2.82 2.06
N SER A 127 -33.39 -2.98 1.44
CA SER A 127 -33.59 -3.61 0.13
C SER A 127 -32.62 -3.06 -0.91
N ARG A 128 -31.59 -3.84 -1.24
CA ARG A 128 -30.68 -3.56 -2.38
C ARG A 128 -31.51 -3.61 -3.67
N PRO A 129 -31.39 -2.65 -4.58
CA PRO A 129 -32.06 -2.73 -5.86
C PRO A 129 -31.54 -3.96 -6.62
N ALA A 130 -32.45 -4.87 -6.97
CA ALA A 130 -32.19 -6.16 -7.60
C ALA A 130 -31.43 -6.08 -8.95
N SER A 131 -31.34 -4.89 -9.55
CA SER A 131 -30.72 -4.65 -10.85
C SER A 131 -29.18 -4.67 -10.85
N THR A 132 -28.52 -4.28 -9.76
CA THR A 132 -27.05 -4.30 -9.64
C THR A 132 -26.49 -5.71 -9.50
N GLY A 133 -27.23 -6.58 -8.83
CA GLY A 133 -26.82 -7.99 -8.67
C GLY A 133 -26.89 -8.80 -9.97
N LEU A 134 -27.78 -8.44 -10.91
CA LEU A 134 -27.98 -9.19 -12.14
C LEU A 134 -26.89 -8.91 -13.16
N ALA A 135 -26.48 -7.65 -13.33
CA ALA A 135 -25.39 -7.27 -14.22
C ALA A 135 -24.04 -7.84 -13.76
N ARG A 136 -23.78 -7.80 -12.45
CA ARG A 136 -22.58 -8.41 -11.86
C ARG A 136 -22.59 -9.93 -12.01
N ARG A 137 -23.72 -10.58 -11.77
CA ARG A 137 -23.86 -12.04 -11.99
C ARG A 137 -23.69 -12.44 -13.45
N LEU A 138 -24.16 -11.64 -14.40
CA LEU A 138 -23.94 -11.87 -15.84
C LEU A 138 -22.48 -11.70 -16.23
N LEU A 139 -21.79 -10.71 -15.67
CA LEU A 139 -20.35 -10.50 -15.87
C LEU A 139 -19.54 -11.66 -15.29
N ASP A 140 -19.82 -12.03 -14.04
CA ASP A 140 -19.15 -13.13 -13.34
C ASP A 140 -19.41 -14.46 -14.07
N SER A 141 -20.65 -14.70 -14.53
CA SER A 141 -21.01 -15.87 -15.31
C SER A 141 -20.29 -15.90 -16.67
N ALA A 142 -20.19 -14.77 -17.37
CA ALA A 142 -19.49 -14.68 -18.64
C ALA A 142 -17.98 -14.91 -18.49
N LEU A 143 -17.37 -14.34 -17.47
CA LEU A 143 -15.95 -14.55 -17.16
C LEU A 143 -15.68 -16.00 -16.75
N GLN A 144 -16.54 -16.58 -15.91
CA GLN A 144 -16.44 -17.96 -15.47
C GLN A 144 -16.59 -18.95 -16.63
N GLN A 145 -17.45 -18.65 -17.60
CA GLN A 145 -17.59 -19.44 -18.82
C GLN A 145 -16.32 -19.39 -19.69
N ILE A 146 -15.75 -18.20 -19.91
CA ILE A 146 -14.50 -18.03 -20.65
C ILE A 146 -13.34 -18.77 -19.95
N GLU A 147 -13.27 -18.72 -18.62
CA GLU A 147 -12.23 -19.42 -17.85
C GLU A 147 -12.39 -20.93 -17.89
N THR A 148 -13.64 -21.43 -17.89
CA THR A 148 -13.95 -22.86 -18.06
C THR A 148 -13.53 -23.35 -19.44
N ASP A 149 -13.84 -22.59 -20.49
CA ASP A 149 -13.46 -22.90 -21.86
C ASP A 149 -11.94 -22.87 -22.07
N LEU A 150 -11.25 -21.89 -21.46
CA LEU A 150 -9.79 -21.82 -21.46
C LEU A 150 -9.15 -23.01 -20.75
N ALA A 151 -9.70 -23.43 -19.60
CA ALA A 151 -9.23 -24.61 -18.86
C ALA A 151 -9.44 -25.90 -19.68
N LEU A 152 -10.53 -25.99 -20.41
CA LEU A 152 -10.81 -27.15 -21.30
C LEU A 152 -9.83 -27.21 -22.48
N ILE A 153 -9.58 -26.06 -23.13
CA ILE A 153 -8.64 -25.98 -24.24
C ILE A 153 -7.21 -26.23 -23.77
N SER A 154 -6.81 -25.74 -22.60
CA SER A 154 -5.48 -26.01 -22.06
C SER A 154 -5.28 -27.50 -21.77
N ARG A 155 -6.30 -28.20 -21.24
CA ARG A 155 -6.25 -29.66 -21.05
C ARG A 155 -6.17 -30.43 -22.38
N LEU A 156 -6.79 -29.94 -23.47
CA LEU A 156 -6.70 -30.55 -24.78
C LEU A 156 -5.36 -30.28 -25.48
N LEU A 157 -4.63 -29.26 -25.04
CA LEU A 157 -3.28 -28.93 -25.51
C LEU A 157 -2.17 -29.63 -24.70
N ASP A 158 -2.49 -30.23 -23.57
CA ASP A 158 -1.55 -30.94 -22.70
C ASP A 158 -2.08 -32.36 -22.40
N PRO A 159 -1.61 -33.42 -23.12
CA PRO A 159 -0.52 -33.49 -24.09
C PRO A 159 -0.89 -32.90 -25.47
N PRO A 160 0.09 -32.37 -26.21
CA PRO A 160 -0.20 -31.72 -27.50
C PRO A 160 -0.75 -32.74 -28.52
N PRO A 161 -1.85 -32.40 -29.22
CA PRO A 161 -2.47 -33.30 -30.19
C PRO A 161 -1.52 -33.59 -31.34
N SER A 162 -1.57 -34.84 -31.86
CA SER A 162 -0.73 -35.33 -32.95
C SER A 162 -0.99 -34.60 -34.30
N SER A 163 -2.18 -34.03 -34.47
CA SER A 163 -2.54 -33.25 -35.66
C SER A 163 -2.12 -31.79 -35.55
N ARG A 164 -1.26 -31.34 -36.48
CA ARG A 164 -0.79 -29.92 -36.53
C ARG A 164 -1.94 -28.94 -36.77
N LEU A 165 -2.95 -29.32 -37.54
CA LEU A 165 -4.15 -28.51 -37.81
C LEU A 165 -4.99 -28.32 -36.53
N LEU A 166 -5.24 -29.41 -35.79
CA LEU A 166 -6.00 -29.34 -34.54
C LEU A 166 -5.30 -28.49 -33.50
N ARG A 167 -3.98 -28.60 -33.40
CA ARG A 167 -3.17 -27.74 -32.50
C ARG A 167 -3.27 -26.26 -32.85
N LEU A 168 -3.15 -25.91 -34.16
CA LEU A 168 -3.30 -24.52 -34.61
C LEU A 168 -4.69 -23.95 -34.34
N LEU A 169 -5.74 -24.77 -34.53
CA LEU A 169 -7.12 -24.36 -34.19
C LEU A 169 -7.31 -24.13 -32.71
N LEU A 170 -6.81 -25.02 -31.84
CA LEU A 170 -6.90 -24.89 -30.40
C LEU A 170 -6.08 -23.70 -29.87
N GLU A 171 -4.86 -23.48 -30.38
CA GLU A 171 -4.05 -22.32 -30.07
C GLU A 171 -4.69 -21.01 -30.56
N GLY A 172 -5.36 -21.04 -31.72
CA GLY A 172 -6.16 -19.92 -32.24
C GLY A 172 -7.33 -19.57 -31.31
N ARG A 173 -8.10 -20.60 -30.92
CA ARG A 173 -9.24 -20.44 -30.03
C ARG A 173 -8.84 -19.99 -28.64
N CYS A 174 -7.71 -20.47 -28.13
CA CYS A 174 -7.14 -19.99 -26.85
C CYS A 174 -6.81 -18.49 -26.91
N ARG A 175 -6.18 -18.02 -27.98
CA ARG A 175 -5.89 -16.58 -28.18
C ARG A 175 -7.17 -15.75 -28.30
N GLU A 176 -8.16 -16.23 -28.99
CA GLU A 176 -9.46 -15.58 -29.15
C GLU A 176 -10.18 -15.43 -27.80
N LEU A 177 -10.21 -16.47 -26.96
CA LEU A 177 -10.81 -16.45 -25.66
C LEU A 177 -10.05 -15.53 -24.68
N LEU A 178 -8.71 -15.50 -24.74
CA LEU A 178 -7.91 -14.56 -23.96
C LEU A 178 -8.21 -13.11 -24.34
N MET A 179 -8.30 -12.83 -25.64
CA MET A 179 -8.71 -11.51 -26.14
C MET A 179 -10.14 -11.16 -25.70
N ALA A 180 -11.08 -12.11 -25.82
CA ALA A 180 -12.46 -11.89 -25.39
C ALA A 180 -12.54 -11.60 -23.88
N ARG A 181 -11.79 -12.33 -23.05
CA ARG A 181 -11.70 -12.08 -21.61
C ARG A 181 -11.20 -10.66 -21.31
N ASP A 182 -10.13 -10.26 -21.99
CA ASP A 182 -9.52 -8.95 -21.78
C ASP A 182 -10.42 -7.82 -22.30
N TRP A 183 -11.15 -8.05 -23.41
CA TRP A 183 -12.19 -7.16 -23.91
C TRP A 183 -13.38 -7.04 -22.95
N VAL A 184 -13.87 -8.15 -22.41
CA VAL A 184 -14.94 -8.16 -21.42
C VAL A 184 -14.50 -7.39 -20.17
N ARG A 185 -13.30 -7.64 -19.66
CA ARG A 185 -12.76 -6.88 -18.53
C ARG A 185 -12.61 -5.39 -18.86
N TRP A 186 -12.11 -5.05 -20.02
CA TRP A 186 -11.93 -3.66 -20.44
C TRP A 186 -13.27 -2.92 -20.63
N LEU A 187 -14.24 -3.55 -21.28
CA LEU A 187 -15.53 -2.94 -21.57
C LEU A 187 -16.41 -2.79 -20.30
N TRP A 188 -16.34 -3.78 -19.40
CA TRP A 188 -17.19 -3.83 -18.22
C TRP A 188 -16.53 -3.31 -16.95
N ALA A 189 -15.19 -3.19 -16.88
CA ALA A 189 -14.50 -2.58 -15.75
C ALA A 189 -14.98 -1.15 -15.43
N PRO A 190 -15.17 -0.25 -16.42
CA PRO A 190 -15.76 1.05 -16.17
C PRO A 190 -17.21 0.99 -15.69
N MET A 191 -17.98 0.01 -16.21
CA MET A 191 -19.39 -0.17 -15.79
C MET A 191 -19.49 -0.84 -14.40
N ALA A 192 -18.63 -1.78 -14.08
CA ALA A 192 -18.54 -2.37 -12.74
C ALA A 192 -18.14 -1.32 -11.70
N MET A 193 -17.23 -0.41 -12.03
CA MET A 193 -16.88 0.73 -11.17
C MET A 193 -18.05 1.73 -11.07
N ALA A 194 -18.78 1.99 -12.14
CA ALA A 194 -19.95 2.89 -12.12
C ALA A 194 -21.12 2.32 -11.30
N TRP A 195 -21.23 1.00 -11.19
CA TRP A 195 -22.29 0.31 -10.42
C TRP A 195 -21.83 -0.16 -9.03
N GLY A 196 -20.53 -0.16 -8.76
CA GLY A 196 -19.92 -0.62 -7.51
C GLY A 196 -19.28 0.48 -6.65
N ALA A 197 -19.48 1.75 -6.98
CA ALA A 197 -18.85 2.87 -6.27
C ALA A 197 -19.27 3.04 -4.79
N ASP A 198 -20.23 2.24 -4.32
CA ASP A 198 -20.66 2.22 -2.92
C ASP A 198 -20.35 0.88 -2.22
N ASP A 199 -19.42 0.08 -2.71
CA ASP A 199 -18.99 -1.14 -2.03
C ASP A 199 -17.74 -0.85 -1.18
N PRO A 200 -17.89 -0.55 0.12
CA PRO A 200 -16.75 -0.39 1.03
C PRO A 200 -15.94 -1.69 1.18
N ASP A 201 -16.43 -2.80 0.63
CA ASP A 201 -15.77 -4.10 0.67
C ASP A 201 -14.75 -4.29 -0.49
N ALA A 202 -14.83 -3.52 -1.58
CA ALA A 202 -13.81 -3.57 -2.64
C ALA A 202 -12.49 -2.90 -2.23
N ALA A 203 -12.52 -2.01 -1.24
CA ALA A 203 -11.31 -1.47 -0.60
C ALA A 203 -10.71 -2.45 0.43
N SER A 204 -11.44 -3.50 0.78
CA SER A 204 -11.11 -4.47 1.84
C SER A 204 -10.41 -5.73 1.33
N THR A 205 -10.45 -6.04 0.05
CA THR A 205 -9.75 -7.21 -0.50
C THR A 205 -8.27 -6.95 -0.83
N ALA A 206 -7.83 -5.69 -0.76
CA ALA A 206 -6.40 -5.35 -0.82
C ALA A 206 -5.72 -5.36 0.56
N SER A 207 -6.43 -5.65 1.64
CA SER A 207 -5.92 -5.67 3.00
C SER A 207 -5.99 -7.07 3.63
N GLY A 208 -5.34 -8.02 2.99
CA GLY A 208 -4.78 -9.19 3.65
C GLY A 208 -3.37 -8.91 4.18
N ALA A 209 -3.02 -7.64 4.41
CA ALA A 209 -1.82 -7.30 5.12
C ALA A 209 -1.95 -7.86 6.54
N GLU A 210 -1.21 -8.89 6.83
CA GLU A 210 -0.97 -9.38 8.18
C GLU A 210 -0.64 -8.16 9.04
N VAL A 211 -1.53 -7.79 9.96
CA VAL A 211 -1.35 -6.59 10.77
C VAL A 211 -0.19 -6.86 11.71
N THR A 212 0.99 -6.40 11.32
CA THR A 212 2.21 -6.57 12.07
C THR A 212 2.19 -5.70 13.33
N ALA A 213 2.74 -6.20 14.42
CA ALA A 213 2.94 -5.42 15.63
C ALA A 213 3.73 -4.13 15.29
N LEU A 214 3.30 -3.02 15.84
CA LEU A 214 3.94 -1.73 15.65
C LEU A 214 4.80 -1.39 16.86
N ALA A 215 6.08 -1.15 16.66
CA ALA A 215 6.97 -0.58 17.66
C ALA A 215 7.68 0.65 17.09
N ILE A 216 7.45 1.82 17.70
CA ILE A 216 8.11 3.09 17.37
C ILE A 216 8.84 3.56 18.63
N ARG A 217 10.16 3.64 18.55
CA ARG A 217 11.00 4.13 19.63
C ARG A 217 11.88 5.27 19.11
N LEU A 218 11.66 6.47 19.63
CA LEU A 218 12.42 7.66 19.31
C LEU A 218 13.23 8.08 20.54
N PRO A 219 14.57 8.02 20.47
CA PRO A 219 15.43 8.47 21.57
C PRO A 219 15.40 10.00 21.75
N GLY A 220 15.05 10.76 20.69
CA GLY A 220 14.93 12.21 20.69
C GLY A 220 13.88 12.67 19.68
N ARG A 221 13.60 13.98 19.60
CA ARG A 221 12.58 14.58 18.73
C ARG A 221 13.17 15.40 17.59
N ASP A 222 14.47 15.38 17.43
CA ASP A 222 15.18 16.05 16.36
C ASP A 222 15.15 15.23 15.05
N ALA A 223 15.39 15.89 13.92
CA ALA A 223 15.40 15.25 12.60
C ALA A 223 16.39 14.07 12.52
N GLY A 224 17.49 14.13 13.27
CA GLY A 224 18.48 13.04 13.32
C GLY A 224 17.93 11.78 13.97
N SER A 225 17.32 11.91 15.13
CA SER A 225 16.70 10.80 15.89
C SER A 225 15.53 10.19 15.12
N ILE A 226 14.71 11.02 14.46
CA ILE A 226 13.62 10.58 13.60
C ILE A 226 14.17 9.72 12.45
N TRP A 227 15.17 10.22 11.75
CA TRP A 227 15.80 9.49 10.66
C TRP A 227 16.42 8.16 11.12
N GLN A 228 17.13 8.15 12.21
CA GLN A 228 17.75 6.94 12.77
C GLN A 228 16.71 5.85 13.07
N SER A 229 15.58 6.24 13.67
CA SER A 229 14.48 5.31 13.95
C SER A 229 13.86 4.73 12.66
N LEU A 230 13.61 5.59 11.65
CA LEU A 230 13.08 5.16 10.36
C LEU A 230 14.06 4.24 9.61
N ARG A 231 15.33 4.63 9.60
CA ARG A 231 16.40 3.84 8.98
C ARG A 231 16.48 2.43 9.57
N GLN A 232 16.51 2.33 10.91
CA GLN A 232 16.57 1.03 11.60
C GLN A 232 15.39 0.13 11.22
N ARG A 233 14.18 0.68 11.12
CA ARG A 233 12.98 -0.07 10.73
C ARG A 233 13.04 -0.54 9.28
N LEU A 234 13.46 0.33 8.36
CA LEU A 234 13.61 0.00 6.94
C LEU A 234 14.74 -1.00 6.70
N GLU A 235 15.87 -0.90 7.41
CA GLU A 235 16.94 -1.90 7.37
C GLU A 235 16.47 -3.27 7.87
N ALA A 236 15.69 -3.30 8.95
CA ALA A 236 15.11 -4.56 9.44
C ALA A 236 14.16 -5.17 8.40
N ALA A 237 13.27 -4.38 7.82
CA ALA A 237 12.32 -4.83 6.80
C ALA A 237 13.02 -5.27 5.50
N SER A 238 14.16 -4.65 5.12
CA SER A 238 14.90 -5.01 3.90
C SER A 238 15.71 -6.31 4.02
N ARG A 239 16.03 -6.75 5.25
CA ARG A 239 16.73 -8.00 5.52
C ARG A 239 15.85 -9.24 5.49
N GLU A 240 14.55 -9.06 5.57
CA GLU A 240 13.59 -10.14 5.41
C GLU A 240 13.46 -10.53 3.93
N GLU A 241 12.89 -11.71 3.65
CA GLU A 241 12.63 -12.12 2.28
C GLU A 241 11.62 -11.17 1.63
N LEU A 242 12.05 -10.48 0.56
CA LEU A 242 11.23 -9.51 -0.13
C LEU A 242 10.11 -10.18 -0.93
N ILE A 243 8.88 -10.01 -0.46
CA ILE A 243 7.66 -10.51 -1.09
C ILE A 243 6.94 -9.34 -1.78
N ASN A 244 6.61 -9.50 -3.05
CA ASN A 244 5.86 -8.49 -3.80
C ASN A 244 4.35 -8.72 -3.69
N ASN A 245 3.68 -7.93 -2.87
CA ASN A 245 2.23 -7.94 -2.70
C ASN A 245 1.51 -6.82 -3.49
N THR A 246 2.21 -6.14 -4.40
CA THR A 246 1.63 -5.04 -5.18
C THR A 246 0.72 -5.52 -6.31
N GLY A 247 0.79 -6.80 -6.68
CA GLY A 247 0.14 -7.33 -7.89
C GLY A 247 0.75 -6.83 -9.20
N GLN A 248 1.79 -5.99 -9.15
CA GLN A 248 2.51 -5.48 -10.31
C GLN A 248 3.85 -6.20 -10.45
N LEU A 249 4.30 -6.37 -11.69
CA LEU A 249 5.62 -6.92 -11.98
C LEU A 249 6.68 -5.86 -11.65
N LEU A 250 7.68 -6.20 -10.83
CA LEU A 250 8.78 -5.32 -10.50
C LEU A 250 10.09 -5.78 -11.15
N ALA A 251 10.89 -4.85 -11.69
CA ALA A 251 12.22 -5.15 -12.22
C ALA A 251 13.17 -5.64 -11.11
N LEU A 252 12.95 -5.14 -9.89
CA LEU A 252 13.68 -5.55 -8.69
C LEU A 252 13.62 -7.07 -8.46
N GLU A 253 12.52 -7.73 -8.79
CA GLU A 253 12.36 -9.19 -8.69
C GLU A 253 13.30 -9.95 -9.63
N GLY A 254 13.75 -9.31 -10.70
CA GLY A 254 14.70 -9.89 -11.65
C GLY A 254 16.13 -10.00 -11.11
N LEU A 255 16.49 -9.31 -10.03
CA LEU A 255 17.80 -9.39 -9.41
C LEU A 255 17.91 -10.64 -8.51
N HIS A 256 19.14 -11.14 -8.36
CA HIS A 256 19.45 -12.15 -7.35
C HIS A 256 19.10 -11.62 -5.94
N PRO A 257 18.52 -12.42 -5.02
CA PRO A 257 18.09 -11.93 -3.69
C PRO A 257 19.16 -11.14 -2.94
N GLY A 258 20.42 -11.63 -2.91
CA GLY A 258 21.51 -10.88 -2.28
C GLY A 258 21.78 -9.52 -2.94
N ARG A 259 21.60 -9.39 -4.26
CA ARG A 259 21.79 -8.11 -4.96
C ARG A 259 20.65 -7.13 -4.73
N ARG A 260 19.44 -7.64 -4.48
CA ARG A 260 18.31 -6.81 -4.04
C ARG A 260 18.61 -6.16 -2.70
N MET A 261 19.09 -6.97 -1.74
CA MET A 261 19.48 -6.47 -0.42
C MET A 261 20.63 -5.46 -0.51
N ASP A 262 21.71 -5.80 -1.24
CA ASP A 262 22.84 -4.89 -1.48
C ASP A 262 22.38 -3.54 -2.02
N LEU A 263 21.40 -3.54 -2.94
CA LEU A 263 20.85 -2.34 -3.55
C LEU A 263 20.05 -1.49 -2.55
N LEU A 264 19.15 -2.11 -1.79
CA LEU A 264 18.32 -1.40 -0.81
C LEU A 264 19.17 -0.85 0.34
N GLU A 265 20.12 -1.63 0.87
CA GLU A 265 21.06 -1.17 1.89
C GLU A 265 21.92 -0.01 1.38
N ALA A 266 22.42 -0.09 0.15
CA ALA A 266 23.19 0.98 -0.46
C ALA A 266 22.38 2.27 -0.59
N LEU A 267 21.11 2.19 -0.99
CA LEU A 267 20.24 3.36 -1.09
C LEU A 267 19.98 4.00 0.27
N LEU A 268 19.75 3.20 1.33
CA LEU A 268 19.59 3.73 2.69
C LEU A 268 20.87 4.39 3.21
N GLU A 269 22.04 3.80 2.96
CA GLU A 269 23.33 4.36 3.31
C GLU A 269 23.60 5.70 2.60
N GLN A 270 23.31 5.75 1.29
CA GLN A 270 23.47 6.98 0.51
C GLN A 270 22.48 8.07 0.95
N LEU A 271 21.25 7.70 1.26
CA LEU A 271 20.24 8.64 1.79
C LEU A 271 20.71 9.26 3.13
N ASP A 272 21.27 8.46 4.02
CA ASP A 272 21.85 8.94 5.28
C ASP A 272 22.93 10.02 5.04
N GLY A 273 23.85 9.73 4.13
CA GLY A 273 24.90 10.67 3.73
C GLY A 273 24.33 11.96 3.12
N VAL A 274 23.32 11.85 2.27
CA VAL A 274 22.66 13.03 1.66
C VAL A 274 21.91 13.84 2.70
N LEU A 275 21.11 13.23 3.58
CA LEU A 275 20.40 13.95 4.64
C LEU A 275 21.38 14.68 5.59
N THR A 276 22.51 14.06 5.89
CA THR A 276 23.57 14.70 6.67
C THR A 276 24.14 15.93 6.00
N ARG A 277 24.43 15.85 4.69
CA ARG A 277 24.88 17.00 3.88
C ARG A 277 23.83 18.11 3.85
N LEU A 278 22.57 17.76 3.56
CA LEU A 278 21.47 18.73 3.48
C LEU A 278 21.23 19.46 4.81
N ARG A 279 21.40 18.75 5.94
CA ARG A 279 21.34 19.39 7.28
C ARG A 279 22.49 20.38 7.49
N ALA A 280 23.70 20.02 7.05
CA ALA A 280 24.87 20.88 7.14
C ALA A 280 24.78 22.10 6.21
N ASP A 281 24.25 21.93 4.98
CA ASP A 281 24.08 23.02 4.01
C ASP A 281 23.10 24.09 4.49
N GLY A 282 22.18 23.77 5.38
CA GLY A 282 21.26 24.72 5.98
C GLY A 282 20.17 25.27 5.05
N LEU A 283 19.98 24.70 3.86
CA LEU A 283 19.05 25.14 2.83
C LEU A 283 17.58 24.96 3.21
N ARG A 284 16.66 25.72 2.59
CA ARG A 284 15.22 25.67 2.85
C ARG A 284 14.41 25.74 1.56
N GLY A 285 13.16 25.25 1.62
CA GLY A 285 12.20 25.37 0.55
C GLY A 285 12.75 24.89 -0.80
N GLU A 286 12.61 25.72 -1.82
CA GLU A 286 13.00 25.42 -3.20
C GLU A 286 14.50 25.14 -3.38
N GLU A 287 15.37 25.81 -2.62
CA GLU A 287 16.82 25.57 -2.66
C GLU A 287 17.17 24.16 -2.14
N LEU A 288 16.48 23.70 -1.10
CA LEU A 288 16.63 22.35 -0.56
C LEU A 288 16.19 21.31 -1.60
N GLU A 289 15.08 21.56 -2.29
CA GLU A 289 14.58 20.68 -3.34
C GLU A 289 15.53 20.59 -4.52
N LEU A 290 16.04 21.72 -5.00
CA LEU A 290 17.03 21.77 -6.09
C LEU A 290 18.32 21.03 -5.71
N ARG A 291 18.80 21.22 -4.48
CA ARG A 291 19.99 20.52 -3.98
C ARG A 291 19.76 19.01 -3.90
N TRP A 292 18.59 18.59 -3.40
CA TRP A 292 18.17 17.19 -3.39
C TRP A 292 18.20 16.59 -4.79
N GLN A 293 17.59 17.27 -5.76
CA GLN A 293 17.56 16.82 -7.15
C GLN A 293 18.97 16.65 -7.73
N ALA A 294 19.86 17.59 -7.46
CA ALA A 294 21.25 17.52 -7.93
C ALA A 294 22.03 16.32 -7.37
N LEU A 295 21.68 15.87 -6.14
CA LEU A 295 22.36 14.75 -5.49
C LEU A 295 21.83 13.36 -5.92
N GLN A 296 20.67 13.28 -6.59
CA GLN A 296 20.07 11.99 -6.95
C GLN A 296 20.96 11.14 -7.87
N GLY A 297 21.64 11.77 -8.83
CA GLY A 297 22.57 11.08 -9.71
C GLY A 297 23.74 10.44 -8.96
N GLU A 298 24.30 11.15 -7.98
CA GLU A 298 25.39 10.64 -7.13
C GLU A 298 24.94 9.43 -6.31
N VAL A 299 23.73 9.50 -5.72
CA VAL A 299 23.13 8.41 -4.95
C VAL A 299 22.98 7.15 -5.80
N GLN A 300 22.42 7.29 -7.00
CA GLN A 300 22.20 6.17 -7.92
C GLN A 300 23.52 5.55 -8.38
N ASP A 301 24.48 6.36 -8.72
CA ASP A 301 25.82 5.90 -9.13
C ASP A 301 26.52 5.17 -7.98
N ALA A 302 26.44 5.68 -6.77
CA ALA A 302 27.02 5.02 -5.59
C ALA A 302 26.33 3.68 -5.29
N ALA A 303 25.00 3.62 -5.37
CA ALA A 303 24.26 2.38 -5.19
C ALA A 303 24.62 1.32 -6.26
N LEU A 304 24.72 1.73 -7.52
CA LEU A 304 25.17 0.82 -8.60
C LEU A 304 26.61 0.34 -8.42
N ARG A 305 27.53 1.20 -7.97
CA ARG A 305 28.90 0.77 -7.65
C ARG A 305 28.91 -0.28 -6.55
N ARG A 306 28.07 -0.14 -5.54
CA ARG A 306 27.93 -1.14 -4.46
C ARG A 306 27.46 -2.47 -5.01
N VAL A 307 26.38 -2.49 -5.81
CA VAL A 307 25.82 -3.72 -6.43
C VAL A 307 26.81 -4.36 -7.42
N ALA A 308 27.51 -3.54 -8.21
CA ALA A 308 28.53 -4.00 -9.15
C ALA A 308 29.72 -4.67 -8.46
N GLY A 309 30.03 -4.22 -7.24
CA GLY A 309 31.28 -4.56 -6.56
C GLY A 309 32.47 -3.75 -7.11
N ALA A 310 33.17 -3.04 -6.25
CA ALA A 310 34.18 -2.06 -6.63
C ALA A 310 35.32 -2.61 -7.52
N TYR A 311 35.67 -3.89 -7.34
CA TYR A 311 36.81 -4.53 -8.02
C TYR A 311 36.41 -5.75 -8.85
N VAL A 312 35.13 -5.98 -9.06
CA VAL A 312 34.64 -7.16 -9.79
C VAL A 312 34.91 -6.99 -11.29
N ARG A 313 35.61 -7.99 -11.85
CA ARG A 313 35.84 -8.13 -13.29
C ARG A 313 35.28 -9.49 -13.74
N LEU A 314 34.57 -9.49 -14.82
CA LEU A 314 33.97 -10.70 -15.39
C LEU A 314 34.48 -10.93 -16.81
N PRO A 315 34.57 -12.20 -17.25
CA PRO A 315 34.96 -12.52 -18.62
C PRO A 315 33.97 -11.99 -19.64
N ARG A 316 34.48 -11.34 -20.69
CA ARG A 316 33.72 -10.95 -21.86
C ARG A 316 34.61 -10.99 -23.10
N GLU A 317 34.21 -11.74 -24.10
CA GLU A 317 34.93 -11.87 -25.38
C GLU A 317 36.43 -12.17 -25.23
N GLY A 318 36.81 -12.99 -24.21
CA GLY A 318 38.20 -13.36 -23.94
C GLY A 318 39.01 -12.39 -23.07
N ALA A 319 38.45 -11.25 -22.66
CA ALA A 319 39.05 -10.29 -21.74
C ALA A 319 38.31 -10.22 -20.40
N LEU A 320 38.96 -9.73 -19.34
CA LEU A 320 38.35 -9.44 -18.06
C LEU A 320 37.90 -7.96 -18.03
N GLU A 321 36.61 -7.70 -18.17
CA GLU A 321 36.03 -6.36 -18.10
C GLU A 321 35.52 -6.03 -16.70
N PRO A 322 35.71 -4.80 -16.21
CA PRO A 322 35.16 -4.35 -14.95
C PRO A 322 33.64 -4.14 -15.06
N VAL A 323 32.89 -4.57 -14.04
CA VAL A 323 31.41 -4.51 -14.02
C VAL A 323 30.92 -3.09 -13.81
N ALA A 324 31.51 -2.34 -12.88
CA ALA A 324 31.02 -1.02 -12.48
C ALA A 324 30.89 -0.01 -13.66
N PRO A 325 31.87 0.16 -14.57
CA PRO A 325 31.74 1.07 -15.70
C PRO A 325 30.62 0.68 -16.68
N ARG A 326 30.25 -0.61 -16.73
CA ARG A 326 29.17 -1.07 -17.59
C ARG A 326 27.81 -0.64 -17.07
N LEU A 327 27.63 -0.60 -15.75
CA LEU A 327 26.41 -0.14 -15.11
C LEU A 327 26.34 1.39 -15.04
N LEU A 328 27.48 2.08 -14.93
CA LEU A 328 27.60 3.54 -14.82
C LEU A 328 27.66 4.21 -16.21
N ARG A 329 26.63 4.04 -17.02
CA ARG A 329 26.61 4.64 -18.37
C ARG A 329 26.40 6.17 -18.29
N PRO A 330 27.18 6.97 -19.04
CA PRO A 330 26.92 8.40 -19.17
C PRO A 330 25.58 8.65 -19.87
N GLY A 331 24.85 9.68 -19.44
CA GLY A 331 23.56 10.06 -20.04
C GLY A 331 22.37 9.23 -19.56
N ARG A 332 22.49 8.58 -18.40
CA ARG A 332 21.35 7.89 -17.74
C ARG A 332 20.20 8.88 -17.54
N PRO A 333 18.95 8.50 -17.87
CA PRO A 333 17.81 9.29 -17.47
C PRO A 333 17.75 9.30 -15.92
N VAL A 334 17.86 10.48 -15.34
CA VAL A 334 17.56 10.65 -13.91
C VAL A 334 16.08 10.32 -13.73
N PRO A 335 15.68 9.47 -12.76
CA PRO A 335 14.27 9.20 -12.53
C PRO A 335 13.48 10.49 -12.46
N ASP A 336 12.26 10.46 -12.95
CA ASP A 336 11.36 11.61 -13.07
C ASP A 336 11.35 12.44 -11.77
N LEU A 337 12.18 13.47 -11.73
CA LEU A 337 12.27 14.45 -10.64
C LEU A 337 11.14 15.48 -10.82
N SER A 338 9.95 14.97 -11.08
CA SER A 338 8.76 15.79 -11.11
C SER A 338 8.71 16.64 -9.84
N PRO A 339 8.40 17.95 -9.95
CA PRO A 339 8.14 18.80 -8.79
C PRO A 339 7.04 18.26 -7.87
N TRP A 340 6.33 17.24 -8.32
CA TRP A 340 5.28 16.53 -7.59
C TRP A 340 5.74 15.21 -6.96
N SER A 341 7.06 14.96 -6.92
CA SER A 341 7.59 13.73 -6.32
C SER A 341 7.22 13.64 -4.84
N PRO A 342 6.67 12.51 -4.37
CA PRO A 342 6.37 12.31 -2.95
C PRO A 342 7.60 12.48 -2.06
N SER A 343 8.80 12.17 -2.58
CA SER A 343 10.06 12.27 -1.85
C SER A 343 10.40 13.69 -1.40
N LEU A 344 9.90 14.73 -2.09
CA LEU A 344 10.14 16.12 -1.68
C LEU A 344 9.49 16.43 -0.33
N ARG A 345 8.36 15.79 -0.01
CA ARG A 345 7.65 16.00 1.26
C ARG A 345 8.40 15.45 2.48
N MET A 346 9.30 14.48 2.29
CA MET A 346 10.09 13.93 3.39
C MET A 346 11.25 14.85 3.80
N LEU A 347 11.68 15.78 2.94
CA LEU A 347 12.87 16.60 3.16
C LEU A 347 12.72 17.56 4.34
N GLY A 348 11.63 18.32 4.40
CA GLY A 348 11.37 19.25 5.51
C GLY A 348 11.45 18.56 6.87
N PRO A 349 10.66 17.50 7.11
CA PRO A 349 10.70 16.76 8.37
C PRO A 349 12.05 16.11 8.68
N LEU A 350 12.71 15.49 7.70
CA LEU A 350 13.97 14.75 7.92
C LEU A 350 15.21 15.62 7.98
N VAL A 351 15.16 16.84 7.46
CA VAL A 351 16.29 17.79 7.47
C VAL A 351 16.13 18.85 8.54
N ARG A 352 14.90 19.36 8.74
CA ARG A 352 14.59 20.55 9.54
C ARG A 352 13.65 20.34 10.70
N SER A 353 13.16 19.11 10.92
CA SER A 353 12.08 18.81 11.88
C SER A 353 10.81 19.63 11.59
N GLU A 354 10.54 19.94 10.34
CA GLU A 354 9.34 20.66 9.94
C GLU A 354 8.12 19.76 10.06
N PRO A 355 6.93 20.31 10.41
CA PRO A 355 5.71 19.54 10.48
C PRO A 355 5.30 18.99 9.11
N LEU A 356 4.65 17.82 9.11
CA LEU A 356 4.20 17.10 7.92
C LEU A 356 2.67 17.12 7.80
N LEU A 357 2.17 17.35 6.59
CA LEU A 357 0.74 17.25 6.31
C LEU A 357 0.36 15.77 6.10
N VAL A 358 -0.46 15.22 6.99
CA VAL A 358 -0.97 13.84 6.94
C VAL A 358 -2.49 13.90 7.06
N ASP A 359 -3.22 13.35 6.10
CA ASP A 359 -4.69 13.33 6.04
C ASP A 359 -5.36 14.69 6.33
N GLY A 360 -4.77 15.76 5.76
CA GLY A 360 -5.25 17.12 5.93
C GLY A 360 -4.91 17.78 7.27
N GLN A 361 -4.17 17.10 8.15
CA GLN A 361 -3.70 17.63 9.44
C GLN A 361 -2.19 17.89 9.39
N LEU A 362 -1.77 19.04 9.91
CA LEU A 362 -0.36 19.36 10.05
C LEU A 362 0.15 18.78 11.37
N LEU A 363 0.97 17.72 11.29
CA LEU A 363 1.48 16.99 12.43
C LEU A 363 2.97 17.28 12.67
N PRO A 364 3.43 17.36 13.92
CA PRO A 364 4.85 17.40 14.22
C PRO A 364 5.52 16.09 13.77
N PRO A 365 6.79 16.12 13.34
CA PRO A 365 7.45 14.97 12.73
C PRO A 365 7.72 13.80 13.70
N ASP A 366 7.62 14.04 15.01
CA ASP A 366 7.69 13.04 16.08
C ASP A 366 6.32 12.41 16.41
N ASP A 367 5.21 12.86 15.78
CA ASP A 367 3.91 12.21 15.90
C ASP A 367 3.95 10.80 15.26
N PRO A 368 3.40 9.77 15.92
CA PRO A 368 3.43 8.40 15.36
C PRO A 368 2.83 8.26 13.96
N ARG A 369 1.78 9.03 13.64
CA ARG A 369 1.15 9.05 12.31
C ARG A 369 2.07 9.68 11.27
N ALA A 370 2.72 10.79 11.65
CA ALA A 370 3.71 11.45 10.80
C ALA A 370 4.91 10.55 10.53
N LEU A 371 5.39 9.80 11.53
CA LEU A 371 6.48 8.84 11.38
C LEU A 371 6.14 7.70 10.41
N LEU A 372 4.94 7.12 10.52
CA LEU A 372 4.49 6.08 9.59
C LEU A 372 4.34 6.62 8.17
N HIS A 373 3.85 7.84 8.03
CA HIS A 373 3.76 8.48 6.72
C HIS A 373 5.15 8.80 6.14
N LEU A 374 6.09 9.28 6.96
CA LEU A 374 7.49 9.46 6.56
C LEU A 374 8.16 8.15 6.15
N GLU A 375 7.95 7.07 6.91
CA GLU A 375 8.41 5.73 6.54
C GLU A 375 7.89 5.30 5.17
N SER A 376 6.60 5.58 4.89
CA SER A 376 6.01 5.29 3.58
C SER A 376 6.61 6.13 2.46
N LEU A 377 6.90 7.41 2.69
CA LEU A 377 7.55 8.29 1.70
C LEU A 377 8.98 7.87 1.39
N VAL A 378 9.77 7.53 2.43
CA VAL A 378 11.14 7.03 2.28
C VAL A 378 11.16 5.68 1.57
N SER A 379 10.25 4.78 1.96
CA SER A 379 10.05 3.48 1.31
C SER A 379 9.75 3.63 -0.18
N ASP A 380 8.80 4.51 -0.54
CA ASP A 380 8.43 4.77 -1.93
C ASP A 380 9.63 5.29 -2.74
N TRP A 381 10.37 6.26 -2.20
CA TRP A 381 11.58 6.77 -2.85
C TRP A 381 12.61 5.66 -3.06
N MET A 382 12.89 4.86 -2.02
CA MET A 382 13.88 3.78 -2.06
C MET A 382 13.47 2.70 -3.07
N LEU A 383 12.23 2.23 -3.01
CA LEU A 383 11.74 1.16 -3.88
C LEU A 383 11.63 1.62 -5.34
N ARG A 384 11.16 2.84 -5.62
CA ARG A 384 11.11 3.37 -6.99
C ARG A 384 12.50 3.60 -7.56
N THR A 385 13.44 4.08 -6.76
CA THR A 385 14.83 4.22 -7.18
C THR A 385 15.45 2.86 -7.45
N ALA A 386 15.24 1.88 -6.55
CA ALA A 386 15.71 0.50 -6.75
C ALA A 386 15.09 -0.15 -8.00
N GLU A 387 13.80 0.09 -8.27
CA GLU A 387 13.10 -0.40 -9.46
C GLU A 387 13.70 0.18 -10.74
N GLY A 388 13.95 1.49 -10.78
CA GLY A 388 14.62 2.14 -11.92
C GLY A 388 16.03 1.57 -12.18
N LEU A 389 16.85 1.47 -11.12
CA LEU A 389 18.20 0.91 -11.21
C LEU A 389 18.18 -0.57 -11.60
N SER A 390 17.22 -1.34 -11.12
CA SER A 390 17.05 -2.74 -11.52
C SER A 390 16.71 -2.88 -13.00
N GLY A 391 15.86 -2.00 -13.54
CA GLY A 391 15.59 -1.92 -14.97
C GLY A 391 16.85 -1.68 -15.81
N GLU A 392 17.72 -0.78 -15.35
CA GLU A 392 19.01 -0.51 -16.01
C GLU A 392 19.96 -1.70 -15.93
N ILE A 393 20.05 -2.36 -14.78
CA ILE A 393 20.83 -3.60 -14.60
C ILE A 393 20.34 -4.68 -15.57
N LEU A 394 19.02 -4.91 -15.66
CA LEU A 394 18.43 -5.85 -16.62
C LEU A 394 18.81 -5.49 -18.06
N ALA A 395 18.81 -4.20 -18.40
CA ALA A 395 19.21 -3.73 -19.72
C ALA A 395 20.70 -4.00 -19.99
N ALA A 396 21.59 -3.73 -19.02
CA ALA A 396 23.02 -3.96 -19.14
C ALA A 396 23.39 -5.44 -19.28
N CYS A 397 22.57 -6.33 -18.73
CA CYS A 397 22.77 -7.78 -18.78
C CYS A 397 22.40 -8.43 -20.13
N GLY A 398 21.83 -7.68 -21.08
CA GLY A 398 21.29 -8.23 -22.33
C GLY A 398 22.30 -9.01 -23.16
N ASP A 399 23.51 -8.52 -23.29
CA ASP A 399 24.59 -9.03 -24.15
C ASP A 399 25.76 -9.68 -23.36
N TRP A 400 25.64 -9.83 -22.04
CA TRP A 400 26.73 -10.35 -21.20
C TRP A 400 26.28 -11.50 -20.29
N PRO A 401 26.44 -12.77 -20.70
CA PRO A 401 25.98 -13.94 -19.93
C PRO A 401 26.57 -14.07 -18.52
N GLU A 402 27.85 -13.73 -18.33
CA GLU A 402 28.54 -13.79 -17.04
C GLU A 402 27.97 -12.73 -16.07
N LEU A 403 27.63 -11.54 -16.58
CA LEU A 403 26.97 -10.49 -15.83
C LEU A 403 25.56 -10.91 -15.37
N ARG A 404 24.82 -11.65 -16.22
CA ARG A 404 23.53 -12.23 -15.84
C ARG A 404 23.68 -13.18 -14.66
N ARG A 405 24.66 -14.09 -14.70
CA ARG A 405 24.91 -15.04 -13.60
C ARG A 405 25.29 -14.34 -12.30
N TYR A 406 25.95 -13.20 -12.40
CA TYR A 406 26.41 -12.43 -11.26
C TYR A 406 25.31 -11.59 -10.61
N LEU A 407 24.39 -11.00 -11.40
CA LEU A 407 23.42 -10.01 -10.91
C LEU A 407 21.97 -10.51 -10.88
N LEU A 408 21.58 -11.43 -11.78
CA LEU A 408 20.18 -11.77 -11.98
C LEU A 408 19.78 -13.06 -11.26
N ALA A 409 18.47 -13.19 -11.04
CA ALA A 409 17.84 -14.41 -10.56
C ALA A 409 18.04 -15.56 -11.57
N ARG A 410 18.06 -16.80 -11.09
CA ARG A 410 18.37 -17.99 -11.89
C ARG A 410 17.43 -18.18 -13.09
N GLU A 411 16.18 -17.78 -12.96
CA GLU A 411 15.13 -17.87 -13.97
C GLU A 411 15.41 -16.99 -15.20
N LEU A 412 16.25 -15.95 -15.03
CA LEU A 412 16.60 -14.97 -16.07
C LEU A 412 17.94 -15.22 -16.76
N LEU A 413 18.61 -16.33 -16.48
CA LEU A 413 19.88 -16.66 -17.13
C LEU A 413 19.72 -16.92 -18.64
N ALA A 414 18.57 -17.46 -19.07
CA ALA A 414 18.26 -17.63 -20.47
C ALA A 414 17.89 -16.28 -21.12
N THR A 415 18.49 -15.97 -22.29
CA THR A 415 18.25 -14.74 -23.04
C THR A 415 16.76 -14.51 -23.28
N ARG A 416 16.04 -15.57 -23.69
CA ARG A 416 14.60 -15.48 -23.95
C ARG A 416 13.77 -15.09 -22.71
N SER A 417 14.16 -15.57 -21.53
CA SER A 417 13.47 -15.25 -20.28
C SER A 417 13.71 -13.80 -19.90
N LEU A 418 14.94 -13.32 -20.03
CA LEU A 418 15.31 -11.91 -19.77
C LEU A 418 14.57 -10.96 -20.73
N GLU A 419 14.57 -11.25 -22.04
CA GLU A 419 13.88 -10.41 -23.03
C GLU A 419 12.35 -10.42 -22.83
N ARG A 420 11.77 -11.55 -22.42
CA ARG A 420 10.35 -11.61 -22.07
C ARG A 420 10.03 -10.73 -20.86
N LEU A 421 10.88 -10.74 -19.81
CA LEU A 421 10.71 -9.87 -18.65
C LEU A 421 10.81 -8.40 -19.07
N ARG A 422 11.83 -8.01 -19.81
CA ARG A 422 12.03 -6.64 -20.30
C ARG A 422 10.86 -6.12 -21.11
N ASN A 423 10.33 -6.95 -22.01
CA ASN A 423 9.16 -6.60 -22.81
C ASN A 423 7.90 -6.41 -21.96
N ARG A 424 7.73 -7.23 -20.91
CA ARG A 424 6.61 -7.07 -19.97
C ARG A 424 6.74 -5.79 -19.14
N LEU A 425 7.94 -5.45 -18.67
CA LEU A 425 8.20 -4.21 -17.96
C LEU A 425 7.95 -2.99 -18.85
N ASN A 426 8.46 -2.99 -20.09
CA ASN A 426 8.20 -1.91 -21.06
C ASN A 426 6.69 -1.76 -21.36
N ASN A 427 5.95 -2.85 -21.44
CA ASN A 427 4.50 -2.79 -21.62
C ASN A 427 3.80 -2.21 -20.40
N ARG A 428 4.19 -2.62 -19.19
CA ARG A 428 3.69 -2.06 -17.93
C ARG A 428 3.90 -0.54 -17.89
N ASP A 429 5.12 -0.08 -18.18
CA ASP A 429 5.47 1.34 -18.11
C ASP A 429 4.70 2.19 -19.14
N ARG A 430 4.52 1.65 -20.35
CA ARG A 430 3.67 2.30 -21.37
C ARG A 430 2.20 2.37 -20.92
N TRP A 431 1.67 1.26 -20.38
CA TRP A 431 0.30 1.21 -19.88
C TRP A 431 0.10 2.17 -18.71
N PHE A 432 1.05 2.18 -17.77
CA PHE A 432 1.03 3.11 -16.65
C PHE A 432 1.01 4.57 -17.13
N GLY A 433 1.90 4.95 -18.03
CA GLY A 433 1.98 6.32 -18.52
C GLY A 433 0.75 6.78 -19.32
N LEU A 434 0.13 5.86 -20.09
CA LEU A 434 -0.99 6.19 -20.97
C LEU A 434 -2.37 6.13 -20.27
N ILE A 435 -2.55 5.22 -19.33
CA ILE A 435 -3.88 4.91 -18.75
C ILE A 435 -3.89 5.09 -17.24
N GLU A 436 -3.00 4.41 -16.49
CA GLU A 436 -3.09 4.39 -15.04
C GLU A 436 -2.75 5.74 -14.40
N ARG A 437 -1.72 6.41 -14.89
CA ARG A 437 -1.34 7.74 -14.39
C ARG A 437 -2.45 8.79 -14.60
N PRO A 438 -3.04 8.96 -15.80
CA PRO A 438 -4.18 9.84 -15.99
C PRO A 438 -5.37 9.49 -15.10
N LEU A 439 -5.67 8.19 -14.93
CA LEU A 439 -6.73 7.73 -14.05
C LEU A 439 -6.47 8.09 -12.59
N GLN A 440 -5.26 7.85 -12.07
CA GLN A 440 -4.87 8.21 -10.72
C GLN A 440 -4.90 9.73 -10.48
N LEU A 441 -4.53 10.53 -11.50
CA LEU A 441 -4.62 11.99 -11.43
C LEU A 441 -6.07 12.46 -11.38
N TYR A 442 -6.92 11.91 -12.25
CA TYR A 442 -8.34 12.22 -12.28
C TYR A 442 -9.06 11.89 -10.97
N GLU A 443 -8.73 10.74 -10.37
CA GLU A 443 -9.31 10.30 -9.11
C GLU A 443 -8.60 10.90 -7.87
N SER A 444 -7.67 11.84 -8.06
CA SER A 444 -6.86 12.44 -6.99
C SER A 444 -6.21 11.38 -6.07
N ARG A 445 -5.74 10.29 -6.68
CA ARG A 445 -5.07 9.17 -5.99
C ARG A 445 -3.59 9.16 -6.27
N ARG A 446 -2.83 8.69 -5.27
CA ARG A 446 -1.41 8.36 -5.41
C ARG A 446 -1.15 7.02 -4.75
N ASP A 447 -0.56 6.11 -5.49
CA ASP A 447 -0.14 4.81 -4.96
C ASP A 447 1.36 4.87 -4.63
N LEU A 448 1.71 4.76 -3.34
CA LEU A 448 3.07 4.63 -2.84
C LEU A 448 3.44 3.16 -2.71
N LEU A 449 4.71 2.85 -2.88
CA LEU A 449 5.29 1.54 -2.58
C LEU A 449 5.85 1.56 -1.16
N CYS A 450 5.29 0.76 -0.27
CA CYS A 450 5.72 0.67 1.12
C CYS A 450 6.39 -0.67 1.40
N LEU A 451 7.51 -0.64 2.13
CA LEU A 451 8.19 -1.83 2.61
C LEU A 451 7.81 -2.05 4.07
N GLN A 452 7.09 -3.12 4.37
CA GLN A 452 6.66 -3.48 5.72
C GLN A 452 6.90 -4.97 5.94
N ALA A 453 7.65 -5.33 6.98
CA ALA A 453 7.92 -6.72 7.34
C ALA A 453 8.31 -7.60 6.12
N GLY A 454 9.27 -7.15 5.32
CA GLY A 454 9.73 -7.87 4.13
C GLY A 454 8.77 -7.83 2.93
N ALA A 455 7.56 -7.30 3.07
CA ALA A 455 6.59 -7.22 1.98
C ALA A 455 6.54 -5.82 1.34
N ILE A 456 6.59 -5.78 0.00
CA ILE A 456 6.32 -4.56 -0.77
C ILE A 456 4.82 -4.49 -1.00
N GLN A 457 4.18 -3.44 -0.46
CA GLN A 457 2.73 -3.25 -0.50
C GLN A 457 2.37 -1.89 -1.10
N PRO A 458 1.24 -1.78 -1.84
CA PRO A 458 0.77 -0.49 -2.31
C PRO A 458 0.02 0.23 -1.17
N LEU A 459 0.43 1.45 -0.86
CA LEU A 459 -0.30 2.36 0.02
C LEU A 459 -0.99 3.41 -0.83
N ARG A 460 -2.31 3.44 -0.79
CA ARG A 460 -3.12 4.41 -1.54
C ARG A 460 -3.35 5.66 -0.72
N LEU A 461 -2.92 6.81 -1.24
CA LEU A 461 -3.17 8.12 -0.67
C LEU A 461 -4.20 8.86 -1.53
N THR A 462 -5.07 9.63 -0.87
CA THR A 462 -5.97 10.58 -1.53
C THR A 462 -5.43 11.98 -1.30
N GLU A 463 -5.12 12.70 -2.39
CA GLU A 463 -4.58 14.04 -2.33
C GLU A 463 -4.97 14.85 -3.57
N ALA A 464 -5.16 16.16 -3.41
CA ALA A 464 -5.49 17.04 -4.53
C ALA A 464 -4.34 17.07 -5.54
N ARG A 465 -4.60 16.67 -6.79
CA ARG A 465 -3.63 16.60 -7.87
C ARG A 465 -4.05 17.39 -9.12
N ASP A 466 -4.87 18.42 -8.93
CA ASP A 466 -5.44 19.22 -10.01
C ASP A 466 -4.38 19.89 -10.89
N GLN A 467 -3.27 20.31 -10.29
CA GLN A 467 -2.17 20.95 -11.03
C GLN A 467 -1.45 19.95 -11.95
N GLU A 468 -1.21 18.73 -11.49
CA GLU A 468 -0.64 17.65 -12.31
C GLU A 468 -1.61 17.25 -13.43
N LEU A 469 -2.91 17.17 -13.13
CA LEU A 469 -3.98 16.86 -14.08
C LEU A 469 -4.02 17.88 -15.24
N ARG A 470 -3.88 19.16 -14.93
CA ARG A 470 -3.88 20.24 -15.95
C ARG A 470 -2.65 20.22 -16.88
N GLN A 471 -1.58 19.55 -16.49
CA GLN A 471 -0.36 19.42 -17.30
C GLN A 471 -0.39 18.27 -18.28
N LEU A 472 -1.42 17.40 -18.23
CA LEU A 472 -1.56 16.30 -19.17
C LEU A 472 -1.77 16.81 -20.60
N ARG A 473 -1.12 16.15 -21.57
CA ARG A 473 -1.20 16.46 -23.00
C ARG A 473 -1.32 15.18 -23.82
N GLY A 474 -1.89 15.31 -25.03
CA GLY A 474 -1.99 14.18 -25.97
C GLY A 474 -2.92 13.05 -25.49
N LEU A 475 -2.51 11.80 -25.65
CA LEU A 475 -3.31 10.62 -25.30
C LEU A 475 -3.71 10.55 -23.82
N PRO A 476 -2.85 10.84 -22.84
CA PRO A 476 -3.24 10.91 -21.44
C PRO A 476 -4.39 11.91 -21.16
N LEU A 477 -4.41 13.06 -21.84
CA LEU A 477 -5.53 14.01 -21.73
C LEU A 477 -6.82 13.43 -22.28
N LEU A 478 -6.78 12.67 -23.38
CA LEU A 478 -7.97 12.01 -23.93
C LEU A 478 -8.58 11.01 -22.95
N VAL A 479 -7.76 10.33 -22.15
CA VAL A 479 -8.24 9.44 -21.09
C VAL A 479 -9.02 10.20 -20.04
N THR A 480 -8.52 11.36 -19.57
CA THR A 480 -9.23 12.17 -18.57
C THR A 480 -10.53 12.74 -19.13
N LEU A 481 -10.54 13.22 -20.37
CA LEU A 481 -11.76 13.69 -21.05
C LEU A 481 -12.80 12.57 -21.22
N ALA A 482 -12.35 11.33 -21.50
CA ALA A 482 -13.24 10.18 -21.56
C ALA A 482 -13.85 9.84 -20.19
N LEU A 483 -13.08 10.00 -19.10
CA LEU A 483 -13.56 9.83 -17.74
C LEU A 483 -14.57 10.93 -17.36
N GLU A 484 -14.30 12.19 -17.71
CA GLU A 484 -15.25 13.31 -17.52
C GLU A 484 -16.55 13.07 -18.29
N ALA A 485 -16.47 12.67 -19.56
CA ALA A 485 -17.63 12.35 -20.37
C ALA A 485 -18.43 11.18 -19.78
N ARG A 486 -17.74 10.14 -19.31
CA ARG A 486 -18.37 9.01 -18.59
C ARG A 486 -19.15 9.50 -17.38
N ASP A 487 -18.53 10.33 -16.53
CA ASP A 487 -19.14 10.80 -15.30
C ASP A 487 -20.31 11.76 -15.56
N ALA A 488 -20.23 12.57 -16.63
CA ALA A 488 -21.33 13.43 -17.08
C ALA A 488 -22.53 12.61 -17.61
N ILE A 489 -22.30 11.49 -18.29
CA ILE A 489 -23.34 10.65 -18.88
C ILE A 489 -23.88 9.61 -17.88
N ALA A 490 -23.06 9.16 -16.92
CA ALA A 490 -23.41 8.12 -15.97
C ALA A 490 -24.75 8.33 -15.24
N PRO A 491 -25.10 9.53 -14.72
CA PRO A 491 -26.39 9.73 -14.06
C PRO A 491 -27.59 9.59 -15.01
N GLN A 492 -27.44 10.05 -16.26
CA GLN A 492 -28.48 9.92 -17.29
C GLN A 492 -28.67 8.45 -17.70
N LEU A 493 -27.58 7.73 -17.89
CA LEU A 493 -27.61 6.31 -18.21
C LEU A 493 -28.19 5.48 -17.05
N ARG A 494 -27.83 5.79 -15.80
CA ARG A 494 -28.44 5.15 -14.61
C ARG A 494 -29.94 5.42 -14.52
N ALA A 495 -30.39 6.64 -14.81
CA ALA A 495 -31.80 6.99 -14.83
C ALA A 495 -32.56 6.24 -15.94
N LEU A 496 -31.95 6.11 -17.13
CA LEU A 496 -32.50 5.35 -18.24
C LEU A 496 -32.60 3.86 -17.90
N LEU A 497 -31.52 3.27 -17.36
CA LEU A 497 -31.49 1.85 -16.97
C LEU A 497 -32.49 1.53 -15.85
N ARG A 498 -32.69 2.43 -14.87
CA ARG A 498 -33.74 2.26 -13.86
C ARG A 498 -35.11 2.25 -14.51
N ARG A 499 -35.42 3.18 -15.42
CA ARG A 499 -36.69 3.21 -16.13
C ARG A 499 -36.94 1.97 -16.98
N VAL A 500 -35.90 1.48 -17.70
CA VAL A 500 -35.98 0.24 -18.48
C VAL A 500 -36.17 -0.96 -17.54
N GLY A 501 -35.44 -1.01 -16.40
CA GLY A 501 -35.60 -2.03 -15.39
C GLY A 501 -37.01 -2.09 -14.80
N ASP A 502 -37.56 -0.91 -14.45
CA ASP A 502 -38.93 -0.80 -13.93
C ASP A 502 -39.97 -1.28 -14.95
N VAL A 503 -39.82 -0.87 -16.21
CA VAL A 503 -40.70 -1.34 -17.32
C VAL A 503 -40.57 -2.86 -17.51
N LEU A 504 -39.36 -3.41 -17.46
CA LEU A 504 -39.13 -4.84 -17.61
C LEU A 504 -39.75 -5.63 -16.45
N VAL A 505 -39.62 -5.15 -15.21
CA VAL A 505 -40.25 -5.77 -14.03
C VAL A 505 -41.77 -5.73 -14.14
N VAL A 506 -42.36 -4.60 -14.54
CA VAL A 506 -43.81 -4.49 -14.73
C VAL A 506 -44.28 -5.45 -15.83
N LEU A 507 -43.58 -5.54 -16.95
CA LEU A 507 -43.92 -6.41 -18.06
C LEU A 507 -43.80 -7.90 -17.68
N LEU A 508 -42.73 -8.28 -16.98
CA LEU A 508 -42.54 -9.64 -16.46
C LEU A 508 -43.63 -9.99 -15.44
N THR A 509 -43.94 -9.09 -14.53
CA THR A 509 -44.97 -9.31 -13.51
C THR A 509 -46.36 -9.45 -14.13
N GLN A 510 -46.69 -8.64 -15.15
CA GLN A 510 -47.95 -8.75 -15.89
C GLN A 510 -48.03 -10.05 -16.71
N VAL A 511 -46.94 -10.45 -17.39
CA VAL A 511 -46.92 -11.67 -18.22
C VAL A 511 -46.95 -12.92 -17.34
N ILE A 512 -46.12 -12.98 -16.28
CA ILE A 512 -46.08 -14.11 -15.36
C ILE A 512 -47.36 -14.16 -14.52
N GLY A 513 -47.85 -13.02 -14.04
CA GLY A 513 -49.10 -12.96 -13.29
C GLY A 513 -50.31 -13.41 -14.09
N ARG A 514 -50.40 -13.05 -15.38
CA ARG A 514 -51.45 -13.59 -16.29
C ARG A 514 -51.24 -15.05 -16.60
N GLY A 515 -50.01 -15.52 -16.79
CA GLY A 515 -49.69 -16.93 -17.01
C GLY A 515 -50.11 -17.82 -15.86
N ILE A 516 -49.80 -17.43 -14.63
CA ILE A 516 -50.17 -18.15 -13.39
C ILE A 516 -51.69 -18.12 -13.19
N GLY A 517 -52.34 -16.98 -13.50
CA GLY A 517 -53.80 -16.87 -13.44
C GLY A 517 -54.53 -17.80 -14.43
N LEU A 518 -54.00 -17.98 -15.66
CA LEU A 518 -54.52 -18.91 -16.67
C LEU A 518 -54.30 -20.38 -16.29
N ILE A 519 -53.14 -20.72 -15.73
CA ILE A 519 -52.83 -22.06 -15.22
C ILE A 519 -53.75 -22.40 -14.04
N GLY A 520 -53.93 -21.48 -13.09
CA GLY A 520 -54.82 -21.64 -11.94
C GLY A 520 -56.29 -21.88 -12.36
N ARG A 521 -56.78 -21.11 -13.39
CA ARG A 521 -58.13 -21.37 -13.97
C ARG A 521 -58.23 -22.68 -14.71
N GLY A 522 -57.17 -23.10 -15.44
CA GLY A 522 -57.14 -24.39 -16.12
C GLY A 522 -57.21 -25.57 -15.16
N ILE A 523 -56.51 -25.50 -14.02
CA ILE A 523 -56.51 -26.52 -12.99
C ILE A 523 -57.89 -26.58 -12.31
N LEU A 524 -58.52 -25.45 -11.96
CA LEU A 524 -59.84 -25.38 -11.38
C LEU A 524 -60.95 -25.93 -12.31
N GLN A 525 -60.87 -25.63 -13.60
CA GLN A 525 -61.78 -26.18 -14.58
C GLN A 525 -61.55 -27.67 -14.84
N GLY A 526 -60.31 -28.14 -14.76
CA GLY A 526 -59.97 -29.58 -14.89
C GLY A 526 -60.50 -30.40 -13.70
N MET A 527 -60.38 -29.92 -12.48
CA MET A 527 -60.91 -30.57 -11.29
C MET A 527 -62.46 -30.59 -11.24
N GLY A 528 -63.10 -29.51 -11.70
CA GLY A 528 -64.57 -29.45 -11.77
C GLY A 528 -65.20 -30.47 -12.73
N ARG A 529 -64.50 -30.89 -13.76
CA ARG A 529 -64.98 -31.92 -14.69
C ARG A 529 -64.74 -33.35 -14.22
N SER A 530 -63.81 -33.59 -13.31
CA SER A 530 -63.56 -34.93 -12.76
C SER A 530 -64.50 -35.33 -11.61
N LEU A 531 -65.21 -34.37 -11.01
CA LEU A 531 -66.18 -34.60 -9.92
C LEU A 531 -67.65 -34.73 -10.40
N SER A 532 -67.91 -34.59 -11.72
CA SER A 532 -69.25 -34.66 -12.27
C SER A 532 -69.47 -35.87 -13.19
N ARG A 533 -68.84 -37.01 -12.95
CA ARG A 533 -69.22 -38.30 -13.54
C ARG A 533 -69.79 -39.21 -12.48
N PRO A 534 -71.06 -39.70 -12.62
CA PRO A 534 -71.70 -40.68 -11.76
C PRO A 534 -71.07 -42.05 -11.84
#